data_fce2c8646442e27335363f2b90d3ef4c
#
_entry.id   fce2c8646442e27335363f2b90d3ef4c
#
_cell.length_a   1.000
_cell.length_b   1.000
_cell.length_c   1.000
_cell.angle_alpha   90.00
_cell.angle_beta   90.00
_cell.angle_gamma   90.00
#
_symmetry.space_group_name_H-M   'P 1'
#
loop_
_entity.id
_entity.type
_entity.pdbx_description
1 polymer ?
#
loop_
_entity_poly.entity_id
_entity_poly.type
_entity_poly.pdbx_seq_one_letter_code
_entity_poly.pdbx_strand_id
1 'polypeptide(L)'
;MKKFNEKSVTWSNLRCSLDDLDRPALLDLIKDLYTVSVDNQAYIHARFFPGEEGLVLYRAMINRWVCPDFSRNQEISVVRAMKAVADYRQAAGHPEGLAELAVFYCESCKSLLVCCGMNDADYFNALADMFEQALQAIVTLDPEQQDG
;
A
#
# COMPACT_ATOMS: atom_id res chain seq x y z
N MET A 1 23.22 -35.72 -16.58
CA MET A 1 22.31 -34.71 -16.05
C MET A 1 22.61 -33.37 -16.73
N LYS A 2 21.77 -32.93 -17.64
CA LYS A 2 21.89 -31.60 -18.22
C LYS A 2 21.48 -30.60 -17.14
N LYS A 3 22.40 -29.77 -16.63
CA LYS A 3 22.09 -28.59 -15.85
C LYS A 3 21.28 -27.69 -16.77
N PHE A 4 20.00 -27.53 -16.48
CA PHE A 4 19.23 -26.40 -17.00
C PHE A 4 19.90 -25.13 -16.48
N ASN A 5 20.61 -24.46 -17.35
CA ASN A 5 21.12 -23.14 -17.12
C ASN A 5 19.87 -22.24 -17.21
N GLU A 6 19.21 -22.01 -16.08
CA GLU A 6 18.20 -20.95 -15.96
C GLU A 6 18.92 -19.63 -16.21
N LYS A 7 18.91 -19.20 -17.46
CA LYS A 7 19.20 -17.79 -17.77
C LYS A 7 18.12 -16.97 -17.07
N SER A 8 18.44 -16.50 -15.87
CA SER A 8 17.55 -15.59 -15.16
C SER A 8 17.28 -14.40 -16.08
N VAL A 9 15.99 -14.15 -16.36
CA VAL A 9 15.57 -12.99 -17.13
C VAL A 9 15.88 -11.75 -16.27
N THR A 10 16.76 -10.91 -16.76
CA THR A 10 17.13 -9.66 -16.08
C THR A 10 16.27 -8.50 -16.57
N TRP A 11 16.22 -7.41 -15.78
CA TRP A 11 15.57 -6.19 -16.21
C TRP A 11 16.11 -5.68 -17.55
N SER A 12 17.42 -5.77 -17.77
CA SER A 12 18.03 -5.33 -19.02
C SER A 12 17.51 -6.12 -20.23
N ASN A 13 17.34 -7.44 -20.08
CA ASN A 13 16.76 -8.27 -21.14
C ASN A 13 15.30 -7.89 -21.42
N LEU A 14 14.52 -7.69 -20.36
CA LEU A 14 13.12 -7.29 -20.48
C LEU A 14 12.99 -5.90 -21.12
N ARG A 15 13.83 -4.95 -20.69
CA ARG A 15 13.84 -3.61 -21.27
C ARG A 15 14.04 -3.60 -22.76
N CYS A 16 14.98 -4.37 -23.28
CA CYS A 16 15.17 -4.49 -24.73
C CYS A 16 13.88 -4.95 -25.44
N SER A 17 13.17 -5.92 -24.85
CA SER A 17 11.90 -6.39 -25.42
C SER A 17 10.80 -5.32 -25.35
N LEU A 18 10.81 -4.50 -24.30
CA LEU A 18 9.83 -3.39 -24.12
C LEU A 18 10.14 -2.24 -25.10
N ASP A 19 11.42 -1.96 -25.38
CA ASP A 19 11.83 -0.92 -26.32
C ASP A 19 11.36 -1.21 -27.76
N ASP A 20 11.15 -2.49 -28.10
CA ASP A 20 10.62 -2.91 -29.40
C ASP A 20 9.10 -2.75 -29.53
N LEU A 21 8.38 -2.46 -28.45
CA LEU A 21 6.94 -2.24 -28.44
C LEU A 21 6.60 -0.79 -28.82
N ASP A 22 5.57 -0.63 -29.64
CA ASP A 22 5.01 0.68 -29.87
C ASP A 22 4.19 1.17 -28.66
N ARG A 23 3.80 2.44 -28.68
CA ARG A 23 3.04 3.05 -27.58
C ARG A 23 1.71 2.33 -27.30
N PRO A 24 0.88 1.98 -28.30
CA PRO A 24 -0.34 1.21 -28.06
C PRO A 24 -0.09 -0.12 -27.36
N ALA A 25 0.92 -0.88 -27.78
CA ALA A 25 1.27 -2.15 -27.18
C ALA A 25 1.75 -2.00 -25.73
N LEU A 26 2.51 -0.94 -25.41
CA LEU A 26 2.89 -0.62 -24.03
C LEU A 26 1.69 -0.27 -23.16
N LEU A 27 0.73 0.50 -23.70
CA LEU A 27 -0.50 0.83 -22.97
C LEU A 27 -1.37 -0.40 -22.72
N ASP A 28 -1.46 -1.31 -23.67
CA ASP A 28 -2.17 -2.58 -23.49
C ASP A 28 -1.52 -3.44 -22.40
N LEU A 29 -0.20 -3.52 -22.40
CA LEU A 29 0.54 -4.22 -21.33
C LEU A 29 0.29 -3.59 -19.95
N ILE A 30 0.32 -2.28 -19.85
CA ILE A 30 0.01 -1.58 -18.58
C ILE A 30 -1.43 -1.85 -18.16
N LYS A 31 -2.38 -1.85 -19.09
CA LYS A 31 -3.78 -2.19 -18.82
C LYS A 31 -3.93 -3.62 -18.29
N ASP A 32 -3.22 -4.57 -18.88
CA ASP A 32 -3.21 -5.95 -18.43
C ASP A 32 -2.67 -6.06 -17.00
N LEU A 33 -1.55 -5.40 -16.71
CA LEU A 33 -0.99 -5.33 -15.35
C LEU A 33 -1.95 -4.66 -14.37
N TYR A 34 -2.64 -3.62 -14.78
CA TYR A 34 -3.66 -2.93 -13.96
C TYR A 34 -4.83 -3.86 -13.61
N THR A 35 -5.29 -4.69 -14.55
CA THR A 35 -6.43 -5.58 -14.32
C THR A 35 -6.08 -6.84 -13.52
N VAL A 36 -4.83 -7.25 -13.54
CA VAL A 36 -4.35 -8.48 -12.88
C VAL A 36 -4.33 -8.37 -11.35
N SER A 37 -4.10 -7.18 -10.81
CA SER A 37 -3.83 -7.01 -9.38
C SER A 37 -4.35 -5.68 -8.85
N VAL A 38 -5.01 -5.73 -7.69
CA VAL A 38 -5.42 -4.53 -6.94
C VAL A 38 -4.20 -3.71 -6.49
N ASP A 39 -3.10 -4.36 -6.18
CA ASP A 39 -1.85 -3.69 -5.82
C ASP A 39 -1.32 -2.84 -6.98
N ASN A 40 -1.40 -3.36 -8.20
CA ASN A 40 -1.04 -2.60 -9.40
C ASN A 40 -1.98 -1.41 -9.63
N GLN A 41 -3.28 -1.59 -9.41
CA GLN A 41 -4.25 -0.49 -9.48
C GLN A 41 -3.90 0.61 -8.48
N ALA A 42 -3.69 0.23 -7.23
CA ALA A 42 -3.33 1.16 -6.16
C ALA A 42 -2.05 1.92 -6.49
N TYR A 43 -1.03 1.23 -6.99
CA TYR A 43 0.23 1.83 -7.40
C TYR A 43 0.03 2.89 -8.50
N ILE A 44 -0.70 2.56 -9.54
CA ILE A 44 -0.97 3.47 -10.66
C ILE A 44 -1.83 4.66 -10.21
N HIS A 45 -2.87 4.42 -9.41
CA HIS A 45 -3.71 5.49 -8.88
C HIS A 45 -2.90 6.48 -8.04
N ALA A 46 -2.05 6.01 -7.14
CA ALA A 46 -1.21 6.86 -6.31
C ALA A 46 -0.23 7.72 -7.14
N ARG A 47 0.29 7.16 -8.23
CA ARG A 47 1.24 7.85 -9.12
C ARG A 47 0.60 8.98 -9.92
N PHE A 48 -0.63 8.80 -10.37
CA PHE A 48 -1.29 9.72 -11.30
C PHE A 48 -2.37 10.59 -10.65
N PHE A 49 -2.85 10.21 -9.48
CA PHE A 49 -3.86 10.95 -8.72
C PHE A 49 -3.34 11.29 -7.33
N PRO A 50 -2.70 12.46 -7.14
CA PRO A 50 -1.99 12.79 -5.89
C PRO A 50 -2.91 13.17 -4.73
N GLY A 51 -4.22 13.16 -4.90
CA GLY A 51 -5.19 13.48 -3.85
C GLY A 51 -5.84 12.25 -3.23
N GLU A 52 -7.03 12.45 -2.70
CA GLU A 52 -7.85 11.42 -2.05
C GLU A 52 -8.05 10.17 -2.92
N GLU A 53 -8.25 10.35 -4.22
CA GLU A 53 -8.48 9.24 -5.15
C GLU A 53 -7.30 8.25 -5.19
N GLY A 54 -6.09 8.73 -5.05
CA GLY A 54 -4.89 7.89 -4.99
C GLY A 54 -4.73 7.10 -3.70
N LEU A 55 -5.48 7.42 -2.65
CA LEU A 55 -5.43 6.77 -1.34
C LEU A 55 -6.53 5.72 -1.12
N VAL A 56 -7.60 5.76 -1.90
CA VAL A 56 -8.80 4.93 -1.68
C VAL A 56 -8.49 3.44 -1.56
N LEU A 57 -7.70 2.90 -2.49
CA LEU A 57 -7.37 1.48 -2.50
C LEU A 57 -6.43 1.10 -1.36
N TYR A 58 -5.48 1.95 -1.00
CA TYR A 58 -4.60 1.72 0.15
C TYR A 58 -5.36 1.75 1.47
N ARG A 59 -6.30 2.68 1.63
CA ARG A 59 -7.21 2.70 2.80
C ARG A 59 -8.03 1.41 2.89
N ALA A 60 -8.58 0.95 1.78
CA ALA A 60 -9.33 -0.31 1.74
C ALA A 60 -8.48 -1.51 2.15
N MET A 61 -7.23 -1.59 1.68
CA MET A 61 -6.29 -2.65 2.06
C MET A 61 -5.95 -2.60 3.56
N ILE A 62 -5.64 -1.42 4.08
CA ILE A 62 -5.34 -1.23 5.51
C ILE A 62 -6.54 -1.68 6.35
N ASN A 63 -7.72 -1.16 6.06
CA ASN A 63 -8.93 -1.50 6.82
C ASN A 63 -9.24 -2.99 6.77
N ARG A 64 -9.08 -3.63 5.61
CA ARG A 64 -9.29 -5.08 5.44
C ARG A 64 -8.44 -5.90 6.41
N TRP A 65 -7.21 -5.47 6.69
CA TRP A 65 -6.25 -6.25 7.46
C TRP A 65 -6.17 -5.89 8.94
N VAL A 66 -6.46 -4.66 9.33
CA VAL A 66 -6.42 -4.23 10.75
C VAL A 66 -7.80 -4.09 11.38
N CYS A 67 -8.86 -3.99 10.58
CA CYS A 67 -10.24 -3.93 11.05
C CYS A 67 -11.13 -4.88 10.21
N PRO A 68 -10.84 -6.20 10.21
CA PRO A 68 -11.56 -7.15 9.39
C PRO A 68 -12.99 -7.37 9.86
N ASP A 69 -13.82 -7.87 8.96
CA ASP A 69 -15.16 -8.34 9.27
C ASP A 69 -15.11 -9.81 9.71
N PHE A 70 -15.14 -10.04 11.01
CA PHE A 70 -15.11 -11.40 11.57
C PHE A 70 -16.35 -12.23 11.21
N SER A 71 -17.48 -11.60 10.88
CA SER A 71 -18.69 -12.31 10.42
C SER A 71 -18.45 -13.01 9.08
N ARG A 72 -17.48 -12.56 8.30
CA ARG A 72 -17.04 -13.15 7.02
C ARG A 72 -15.80 -14.04 7.15
N ASN A 73 -15.43 -14.43 8.36
CA ASN A 73 -14.22 -15.20 8.64
C ASN A 73 -12.93 -14.53 8.11
N GLN A 74 -12.90 -13.21 8.11
CA GLN A 74 -11.69 -12.47 7.74
C GLN A 74 -10.71 -12.48 8.90
N GLU A 75 -9.43 -12.55 8.55
CA GLU A 75 -8.32 -12.56 9.50
C GLU A 75 -7.62 -11.21 9.59
N ILE A 76 -7.01 -10.95 10.74
CA ILE A 76 -6.11 -9.80 10.92
C ILE A 76 -4.73 -10.13 10.34
N SER A 77 -4.13 -9.16 9.68
CA SER A 77 -2.72 -9.21 9.28
C SER A 77 -2.08 -7.83 9.36
N VAL A 78 -1.42 -7.55 10.46
CA VAL A 78 -0.66 -6.30 10.63
C VAL A 78 0.47 -6.18 9.60
N VAL A 79 1.08 -7.29 9.22
CA VAL A 79 2.14 -7.32 8.20
C VAL A 79 1.63 -6.82 6.84
N ARG A 80 0.46 -7.28 6.42
CA ARG A 80 -0.15 -6.86 5.14
C ARG A 80 -0.64 -5.42 5.18
N ALA A 81 -1.16 -4.96 6.30
CA ALA A 81 -1.57 -3.56 6.47
C ALA A 81 -0.36 -2.61 6.44
N MET A 82 0.72 -2.96 7.13
CA MET A 82 1.97 -2.18 7.09
C MET A 82 2.61 -2.19 5.71
N LYS A 83 2.51 -3.32 5.00
CA LYS A 83 2.95 -3.43 3.61
C LYS A 83 2.22 -2.44 2.70
N ALA A 84 0.91 -2.26 2.87
CA ALA A 84 0.16 -1.30 2.08
C ALA A 84 0.70 0.13 2.24
N VAL A 85 1.06 0.55 3.46
CA VAL A 85 1.69 1.86 3.70
C VAL A 85 3.07 1.95 3.03
N ALA A 86 3.88 0.89 3.12
CA ALA A 86 5.19 0.84 2.48
C ALA A 86 5.08 0.86 0.95
N ASP A 87 4.10 0.17 0.38
CA ASP A 87 3.83 0.16 -1.06
C ASP A 87 3.42 1.56 -1.55
N TYR A 88 2.60 2.29 -0.79
CA TYR A 88 2.30 3.69 -1.11
C TYR A 88 3.54 4.58 -1.10
N ARG A 89 4.41 4.40 -0.10
CA ARG A 89 5.67 5.15 -0.01
C ARG A 89 6.52 4.93 -1.26
N GLN A 90 6.57 3.71 -1.77
CA GLN A 90 7.29 3.38 -2.99
C GLN A 90 6.59 3.90 -4.25
N ALA A 91 5.25 3.89 -4.28
CA ALA A 91 4.47 4.31 -5.44
C ALA A 91 4.52 5.82 -5.67
N ALA A 92 4.28 6.60 -4.64
CA ALA A 92 4.17 8.05 -4.68
C ALA A 92 4.97 8.74 -3.57
N GLY A 93 4.82 8.27 -2.34
CA GLY A 93 5.58 8.76 -1.18
C GLY A 93 5.32 10.22 -0.83
N HIS A 94 4.17 10.78 -1.20
CA HIS A 94 3.81 12.13 -0.81
C HIS A 94 3.66 12.24 0.71
N PRO A 95 4.28 13.21 1.38
CA PRO A 95 4.23 13.33 2.84
C PRO A 95 2.81 13.42 3.39
N GLU A 96 1.91 14.18 2.76
CA GLU A 96 0.51 14.25 3.15
C GLU A 96 -0.19 12.89 3.08
N GLY A 97 -0.05 12.18 1.96
CA GLY A 97 -0.64 10.86 1.78
C GLY A 97 -0.12 9.83 2.78
N LEU A 98 1.19 9.87 3.10
CA LEU A 98 1.77 9.00 4.14
C LEU A 98 1.20 9.32 5.52
N ALA A 99 1.07 10.61 5.87
CA ALA A 99 0.47 11.02 7.13
C ALA A 99 -0.99 10.56 7.22
N GLU A 100 -1.78 10.75 6.17
CA GLU A 100 -3.17 10.31 6.12
C GLU A 100 -3.33 8.80 6.23
N LEU A 101 -2.53 8.01 5.53
CA LEU A 101 -2.58 6.56 5.61
C LEU A 101 -2.16 6.04 6.99
N ALA A 102 -1.14 6.64 7.61
CA ALA A 102 -0.70 6.26 8.95
C ALA A 102 -1.77 6.58 10.01
N VAL A 103 -2.41 7.75 9.92
CA VAL A 103 -3.53 8.13 10.79
C VAL A 103 -4.73 7.21 10.56
N PHE A 104 -5.08 6.94 9.32
CA PHE A 104 -6.16 6.02 8.97
C PHE A 104 -5.93 4.61 9.52
N TYR A 105 -4.70 4.12 9.47
CA TYR A 105 -4.31 2.84 10.09
C TYR A 105 -4.63 2.85 11.60
N CYS A 106 -4.22 3.90 12.30
CA CYS A 106 -4.46 4.04 13.74
C CYS A 106 -5.95 4.13 14.07
N GLU A 107 -6.72 4.87 13.29
CA GLU A 107 -8.17 5.01 13.45
C GLU A 107 -8.89 3.68 13.20
N SER A 108 -8.48 2.92 12.19
CA SER A 108 -9.03 1.60 11.90
C SER A 108 -8.75 0.61 13.02
N CYS A 109 -7.55 0.61 13.59
CA CYS A 109 -7.20 -0.19 14.77
C CYS A 109 -8.04 0.21 15.98
N LYS A 110 -8.21 1.51 16.24
CA LYS A 110 -9.06 2.01 17.33
C LYS A 110 -10.50 1.52 17.18
N SER A 111 -11.03 1.57 15.97
CA SER A 111 -12.40 1.10 15.70
C SER A 111 -12.57 -0.38 16.06
N LEU A 112 -11.61 -1.22 15.70
CA LEU A 112 -11.64 -2.64 16.07
C LEU A 112 -11.55 -2.84 17.58
N LEU A 113 -10.65 -2.15 18.26
CA LEU A 113 -10.45 -2.27 19.70
C LEU A 113 -11.68 -1.85 20.51
N VAL A 114 -12.39 -0.82 20.05
CA VAL A 114 -13.64 -0.35 20.68
C VAL A 114 -14.76 -1.35 20.48
N CYS A 115 -14.88 -1.95 19.27
CA CYS A 115 -15.97 -2.88 18.96
C CYS A 115 -15.80 -4.25 19.55
N CYS A 116 -14.60 -4.81 19.52
CA CYS A 116 -14.37 -6.23 19.75
C CYS A 116 -13.50 -6.51 20.99
N GLY A 117 -12.68 -5.53 21.39
CA GLY A 117 -11.63 -5.77 22.37
C GLY A 117 -10.59 -6.78 21.85
N MET A 118 -9.35 -6.59 22.16
CA MET A 118 -8.30 -7.48 21.71
C MET A 118 -7.14 -7.48 22.68
N ASN A 119 -6.49 -8.63 22.84
CA ASN A 119 -5.31 -8.77 23.68
C ASN A 119 -4.20 -9.49 22.88
N ASP A 120 -3.76 -8.87 21.79
CA ASP A 120 -2.70 -9.36 20.91
C ASP A 120 -1.53 -8.38 20.94
N ALA A 121 -0.39 -8.85 21.45
CA ALA A 121 0.80 -8.01 21.59
C ALA A 121 1.33 -7.51 20.25
N ASP A 122 1.33 -8.35 19.21
CA ASP A 122 1.79 -7.97 17.87
C ASP A 122 0.91 -6.89 17.26
N TYR A 123 -0.39 -6.96 17.48
CA TYR A 123 -1.35 -5.95 17.02
C TYR A 123 -1.09 -4.59 17.69
N PHE A 124 -0.90 -4.58 19.01
CA PHE A 124 -0.60 -3.36 19.77
C PHE A 124 0.77 -2.78 19.42
N ASN A 125 1.78 -3.63 19.26
CA ASN A 125 3.12 -3.18 18.86
C ASN A 125 3.10 -2.55 17.46
N ALA A 126 2.40 -3.17 16.52
CA ALA A 126 2.23 -2.60 15.16
C ALA A 126 1.46 -1.27 15.19
N LEU A 127 0.44 -1.15 16.05
CA LEU A 127 -0.28 0.11 16.22
C LEU A 127 0.63 1.21 16.79
N ALA A 128 1.44 0.89 17.80
CA ALA A 128 2.39 1.83 18.38
C ALA A 128 3.42 2.31 17.36
N ASP A 129 3.98 1.39 16.57
CA ASP A 129 4.92 1.70 15.49
C ASP A 129 4.29 2.60 14.43
N MET A 130 3.05 2.32 14.04
CA MET A 130 2.35 3.13 13.05
C MET A 130 1.97 4.51 13.60
N PHE A 131 1.62 4.60 14.87
CA PHE A 131 1.35 5.86 15.55
C PHE A 131 2.60 6.76 15.55
N GLU A 132 3.77 6.19 15.83
CA GLU A 132 5.05 6.90 15.74
C GLU A 132 5.33 7.37 14.30
N GLN A 133 5.10 6.51 13.30
CA GLN A 133 5.24 6.88 11.89
C GLN A 133 4.28 8.02 11.51
N ALA A 134 3.04 8.01 12.01
CA ALA A 134 2.07 9.08 11.79
C ALA A 134 2.56 10.40 12.36
N LEU A 135 3.07 10.41 13.59
CA LEU A 135 3.63 11.62 14.20
C LEU A 135 4.83 12.15 13.42
N GLN A 136 5.73 11.29 13.01
CA GLN A 136 6.90 11.68 12.20
C GLN A 136 6.49 12.25 10.84
N ALA A 137 5.50 11.63 10.18
CA ALA A 137 4.99 12.12 8.91
C ALA A 137 4.33 13.50 9.05
N ILE A 138 3.51 13.72 10.09
CA ILE A 138 2.85 15.00 10.35
C ILE A 138 3.86 16.11 10.62
N VAL A 139 4.90 15.84 11.41
CA VAL A 139 5.95 16.82 11.73
C VAL A 139 6.73 17.27 10.49
N THR A 140 6.80 16.44 9.45
CA THR A 140 7.46 16.82 8.18
C THR A 140 6.59 17.69 7.27
N LEU A 141 5.29 17.82 7.56
CA LEU A 141 4.37 18.66 6.80
C LEU A 141 4.56 20.15 7.13
N ASP A 142 4.25 21.00 6.16
CA ASP A 142 4.15 22.44 6.41
C ASP A 142 3.02 22.74 7.40
N PRO A 143 3.10 23.82 8.21
CA PRO A 143 2.08 24.15 9.23
C PRO A 143 0.65 24.21 8.67
N GLU A 144 0.48 24.68 7.45
CA GLU A 144 -0.83 24.73 6.79
C GLU A 144 -1.40 23.35 6.44
N GLN A 145 -0.53 22.36 6.26
CA GLN A 145 -0.90 20.96 5.95
C GLN A 145 -1.19 20.14 7.21
N GLN A 146 -0.73 20.59 8.38
CA GLN A 146 -0.91 19.88 9.66
C GLN A 146 -2.33 20.02 10.23
N ASP A 147 -3.07 21.05 9.81
CA ASP A 147 -4.40 21.40 10.33
C ASP A 147 -5.56 20.74 9.54
N GLY A 148 -5.25 19.84 8.60
CA GLY A 148 -6.22 19.16 7.73
C GLY A 148 -6.76 17.85 8.30
#